data_722c69c1d5f5a68d1cdf2612d4bb7ff7
#
_entry.id   722c69c1d5f5a68d1cdf2612d4bb7ff7
#
_cell.length_a   1.000
_cell.length_b   1.000
_cell.length_c   1.000
_cell.angle_alpha   90.00
_cell.angle_beta   90.00
_cell.angle_gamma   90.00
#
_symmetry.space_group_name_H-M   'P 1'
#
loop_
_entity.id
_entity.type
_entity.pdbx_description
1 polymer ?
#
loop_
_entity_poly.entity_id
_entity_poly.type
_entity_poly.pdbx_seq_one_letter_code
_entity_poly.pdbx_strand_id
1 'polypeptide(L)'
;MNSTPPETSTHYNNVNEENFVTDAPATHHHHHPHAVVVHHPNPWGLYLGRCLYAIADHIPYFIMYRFFPSLDEERFNALLSLSNQYNVPYKKEEAAHVQLLGSLWEAHHRLFFHQDKIPFVAAQHAVHVDWKEMGFQASDPSTDFRGGGLLSLQQLCYLATHYPTAWTKMAGGDFLLAAAGINISMRLITLLGLNTRKNVLNAQLPPTYTRVTARVQLGTCLTDPPLESENENSKDAVALRRLNEVYCVYLELLFREWQKSDKNILTFNTLLMETYEEAERLLCLAPSVEQFRVLALEQ
;
A
#
# COMPACT_ATOMS: atom_id res chain seq x y z
N MET A 1 0.82 -4.77 67.87
CA MET A 1 2.24 -4.43 68.08
C MET A 1 2.73 -3.97 66.69
N ASN A 2 2.48 -2.73 66.40
CA ASN A 2 3.32 -1.53 66.49
C ASN A 2 4.73 -1.76 65.92
N SER A 3 5.03 -1.17 64.77
CA SER A 3 5.81 0.07 64.66
C SER A 3 6.13 0.40 63.24
N THR A 4 5.78 1.64 62.90
CA THR A 4 6.07 2.44 61.73
C THR A 4 7.48 3.04 61.74
N PRO A 5 7.92 3.81 60.72
CA PRO A 5 9.30 3.96 60.19
C PRO A 5 10.09 5.14 60.78
N PRO A 6 11.20 5.50 60.23
CA PRO A 6 11.51 6.92 60.12
C PRO A 6 11.95 7.39 58.71
N GLU A 7 11.45 8.56 58.38
CA GLU A 7 11.96 9.54 57.43
C GLU A 7 13.30 10.12 57.90
N THR A 8 14.09 10.62 56.96
CA THR A 8 14.85 11.90 56.98
C THR A 8 15.59 12.05 55.64
N SER A 9 15.33 13.03 54.88
CA SER A 9 15.65 14.47 54.93
C SER A 9 16.91 14.86 54.17
N THR A 10 16.66 15.55 53.06
CA THR A 10 17.38 16.70 52.45
C THR A 10 18.88 16.86 52.59
N HIS A 11 19.55 17.14 51.48
CA HIS A 11 20.41 18.33 51.37
C HIS A 11 20.63 18.77 49.90
N TYR A 12 20.25 20.01 49.67
CA TYR A 12 20.69 20.87 48.54
C TYR A 12 22.15 21.23 48.73
N ASN A 13 22.93 21.30 47.70
CA ASN A 13 23.99 22.33 47.55
C ASN A 13 24.22 22.68 46.08
N ASN A 14 23.94 23.92 45.76
CA ASN A 14 24.47 24.74 44.70
C ASN A 14 25.96 25.01 44.99
N VAL A 15 26.80 25.20 43.94
CA VAL A 15 27.75 26.30 43.81
C VAL A 15 28.52 26.21 42.46
N ASN A 16 28.34 27.25 41.61
CA ASN A 16 29.25 28.07 40.81
C ASN A 16 30.24 27.45 39.78
N GLU A 17 30.03 27.83 38.53
CA GLU A 17 30.65 28.94 37.72
C GLU A 17 32.16 28.87 37.51
N GLU A 18 32.49 29.10 36.23
CA GLU A 18 33.70 29.63 35.58
C GLU A 18 34.80 28.63 35.16
N ASN A 19 34.98 28.41 33.82
CA ASN A 19 35.99 29.13 33.06
C ASN A 19 36.02 28.77 31.57
N PHE A 20 36.12 29.79 30.78
CA PHE A 20 36.49 29.93 29.38
C PHE A 20 37.62 29.02 28.90
N VAL A 21 37.39 28.31 27.76
CA VAL A 21 38.42 28.15 26.72
C VAL A 21 37.75 28.25 25.36
N THR A 22 38.14 29.25 24.61
CA THR A 22 37.85 29.45 23.19
C THR A 22 38.57 28.43 22.33
N ASP A 23 37.86 27.73 21.48
CA ASP A 23 38.43 27.25 20.22
C ASP A 23 37.39 27.25 19.09
N ALA A 24 37.88 27.58 17.90
CA ALA A 24 37.21 28.07 16.71
C ALA A 24 36.24 27.09 16.07
N PRO A 25 35.33 27.57 15.18
CA PRO A 25 34.14 26.81 14.76
C PRO A 25 34.46 25.76 13.71
N ALA A 26 34.14 24.53 14.02
CA ALA A 26 33.96 23.47 13.03
C ALA A 26 32.66 23.78 12.24
N THR A 27 32.81 24.08 10.97
CA THR A 27 31.69 24.24 10.03
C THR A 27 30.94 22.92 9.88
N HIS A 28 29.90 22.73 10.69
CA HIS A 28 28.91 21.70 10.45
C HIS A 28 28.03 22.19 9.31
N HIS A 29 28.25 21.65 8.11
CA HIS A 29 27.26 21.67 7.05
C HIS A 29 26.05 20.89 7.53
N HIS A 30 25.06 21.58 8.06
CA HIS A 30 23.72 21.04 8.21
C HIS A 30 23.13 20.81 6.81
N HIS A 31 23.22 19.59 6.32
CA HIS A 31 22.36 19.15 5.25
C HIS A 31 20.92 19.18 5.80
N HIS A 32 20.20 20.25 5.51
CA HIS A 32 18.74 20.22 5.62
C HIS A 32 18.22 19.16 4.63
N PRO A 33 17.48 18.15 5.08
CA PRO A 33 16.79 17.29 4.14
C PRO A 33 15.85 18.20 3.34
N HIS A 34 15.98 18.18 2.01
CA HIS A 34 15.02 18.85 1.14
C HIS A 34 13.66 18.23 1.44
N ALA A 35 12.83 18.95 2.19
CA ALA A 35 11.44 18.56 2.38
C ALA A 35 10.80 18.51 1.00
N VAL A 36 10.28 17.34 0.63
CA VAL A 36 9.45 17.19 -0.56
C VAL A 36 8.27 18.13 -0.35
N VAL A 37 8.23 19.20 -1.12
CA VAL A 37 7.12 20.15 -1.05
C VAL A 37 5.92 19.48 -1.68
N VAL A 38 5.08 18.90 -0.84
CA VAL A 38 3.79 18.35 -1.27
C VAL A 38 2.86 19.51 -1.57
N HIS A 39 2.66 19.79 -2.86
CA HIS A 39 1.70 20.81 -3.27
C HIS A 39 0.29 20.26 -3.12
N HIS A 40 -0.49 20.80 -2.18
CA HIS A 40 -1.93 20.56 -2.14
C HIS A 40 -2.57 21.15 -3.40
N PRO A 41 -3.19 20.33 -4.26
CA PRO A 41 -3.78 20.83 -5.49
C PRO A 41 -4.96 21.75 -5.16
N ASN A 42 -5.17 22.74 -6.03
CA ASN A 42 -6.36 23.58 -5.97
C ASN A 42 -7.62 22.68 -6.07
N PRO A 43 -8.55 22.71 -5.08
CA PRO A 43 -9.74 21.87 -5.08
C PRO A 43 -10.56 21.96 -6.36
N TRP A 44 -10.65 23.12 -6.97
CA TRP A 44 -11.34 23.34 -8.25
C TRP A 44 -10.62 22.68 -9.43
N GLY A 45 -9.30 22.70 -9.45
CA GLY A 45 -8.51 22.04 -10.48
C GLY A 45 -8.68 20.50 -10.42
N LEU A 46 -8.70 19.95 -9.21
CA LEU A 46 -8.95 18.54 -8.98
C LEU A 46 -10.36 18.13 -9.41
N TYR A 47 -11.39 18.90 -9.02
CA TYR A 47 -12.77 18.67 -9.40
C TYR A 47 -12.97 18.68 -10.93
N LEU A 48 -12.42 19.71 -11.60
CA LEU A 48 -12.46 19.83 -13.06
C LEU A 48 -11.75 18.66 -13.75
N GLY A 49 -10.57 18.27 -13.26
CA GLY A 49 -9.84 17.12 -13.79
C GLY A 49 -10.66 15.83 -13.72
N ARG A 50 -11.26 15.55 -12.56
CA ARG A 50 -12.15 14.38 -12.38
C ARG A 50 -13.34 14.40 -13.33
N CYS A 51 -13.98 15.55 -13.50
CA CYS A 51 -15.11 15.70 -14.44
C CYS A 51 -14.69 15.48 -15.89
N LEU A 52 -13.53 16.00 -16.30
CA LEU A 52 -13.01 15.82 -17.66
C LEU A 52 -12.73 14.36 -17.97
N TYR A 53 -12.12 13.60 -17.06
CA TYR A 53 -11.90 12.17 -17.24
C TYR A 53 -13.22 11.40 -17.30
N ALA A 54 -14.18 11.72 -16.42
CA ALA A 54 -15.50 11.09 -16.47
C ALA A 54 -16.21 11.33 -17.81
N ILE A 55 -16.12 12.52 -18.39
CA ILE A 55 -16.67 12.83 -19.72
C ILE A 55 -15.92 12.07 -20.80
N ALA A 56 -14.59 12.05 -20.75
CA ALA A 56 -13.75 11.38 -21.74
C ALA A 56 -14.03 9.87 -21.84
N ASP A 57 -14.39 9.23 -20.74
CA ASP A 57 -14.71 7.80 -20.68
C ASP A 57 -16.00 7.43 -21.45
N HIS A 58 -16.87 8.41 -21.74
CA HIS A 58 -18.08 8.21 -22.54
C HIS A 58 -17.84 8.40 -24.05
N ILE A 59 -16.64 8.87 -24.45
CA ILE A 59 -16.29 9.02 -25.85
C ILE A 59 -15.91 7.64 -26.41
N PRO A 60 -16.45 7.21 -27.54
CA PRO A 60 -16.15 5.92 -28.14
C PRO A 60 -14.65 5.72 -28.37
N TYR A 61 -14.13 4.54 -28.04
CA TYR A 61 -12.72 4.19 -28.13
C TYR A 61 -12.11 4.50 -29.51
N PHE A 62 -12.81 4.23 -30.62
CA PHE A 62 -12.31 4.45 -31.97
C PHE A 62 -12.06 5.92 -32.31
N ILE A 63 -12.72 6.86 -31.57
CA ILE A 63 -12.46 8.29 -31.68
C ILE A 63 -11.23 8.67 -30.86
N MET A 64 -11.15 8.13 -29.65
CA MET A 64 -10.15 8.53 -28.66
C MET A 64 -8.79 7.84 -28.80
N TYR A 65 -8.70 6.72 -29.57
CA TYR A 65 -7.48 5.89 -29.59
C TYR A 65 -6.22 6.66 -30.03
N ARG A 66 -6.38 7.70 -30.87
CA ARG A 66 -5.27 8.55 -31.33
C ARG A 66 -4.75 9.51 -30.25
N PHE A 67 -5.51 9.72 -29.22
CA PHE A 67 -5.20 10.60 -28.08
C PHE A 67 -4.82 9.83 -26.83
N PHE A 68 -4.83 8.50 -26.89
CA PHE A 68 -4.41 7.70 -25.74
C PHE A 68 -2.92 7.86 -25.49
N PRO A 69 -2.54 8.19 -24.25
CA PRO A 69 -1.13 8.21 -23.88
C PRO A 69 -0.54 6.80 -23.96
N SER A 70 0.75 6.72 -24.18
CA SER A 70 1.52 5.47 -24.16
C SER A 70 2.78 5.64 -23.32
N LEU A 71 3.23 4.54 -22.72
CA LEU A 71 4.56 4.48 -22.12
C LEU A 71 5.60 4.48 -23.23
N ASP A 72 6.74 5.13 -22.98
CA ASP A 72 7.91 4.95 -23.82
C ASP A 72 8.44 3.51 -23.74
N GLU A 73 9.28 3.13 -24.68
CA GLU A 73 9.77 1.76 -24.81
C GLU A 73 10.62 1.34 -23.59
N GLU A 74 11.40 2.24 -23.01
CA GLU A 74 12.23 1.94 -21.84
C GLU A 74 11.38 1.60 -20.62
N ARG A 75 10.38 2.42 -20.33
CA ARG A 75 9.44 2.19 -19.21
C ARG A 75 8.62 0.92 -19.43
N PHE A 76 8.14 0.70 -20.65
CA PHE A 76 7.40 -0.52 -20.97
C PHE A 76 8.25 -1.78 -20.74
N ASN A 77 9.50 -1.78 -21.20
CA ASN A 77 10.43 -2.90 -21.01
C ASN A 77 10.76 -3.10 -19.51
N ALA A 78 10.90 -2.03 -18.74
CA ALA A 78 11.08 -2.13 -17.29
C ALA A 78 9.89 -2.80 -16.62
N LEU A 79 8.65 -2.45 -16.97
CA LEU A 79 7.45 -3.12 -16.46
C LEU A 79 7.38 -4.59 -16.88
N LEU A 80 7.78 -4.93 -18.11
CA LEU A 80 7.84 -6.33 -18.55
C LEU A 80 8.85 -7.14 -17.72
N SER A 81 10.00 -6.57 -17.37
CA SER A 81 10.99 -7.26 -16.53
C SER A 81 10.43 -7.60 -15.15
N LEU A 82 9.53 -6.76 -14.61
CA LEU A 82 8.86 -6.99 -13.34
C LEU A 82 7.71 -8.01 -13.44
N SER A 83 7.17 -8.27 -14.62
CA SER A 83 5.99 -9.13 -14.80
C SER A 83 6.17 -10.55 -14.24
N ASN A 84 7.38 -11.09 -14.35
CA ASN A 84 7.71 -12.42 -13.82
C ASN A 84 7.60 -12.47 -12.30
N GLN A 85 7.94 -11.41 -11.59
CA GLN A 85 7.79 -11.31 -10.14
C GLN A 85 6.31 -11.23 -9.73
N TYR A 86 5.53 -10.43 -10.44
CA TYR A 86 4.12 -10.22 -10.13
C TYR A 86 3.23 -11.44 -10.42
N ASN A 87 3.65 -12.29 -11.34
CA ASN A 87 2.88 -13.46 -11.76
C ASN A 87 3.25 -14.76 -11.01
N VAL A 88 4.07 -14.70 -9.96
CA VAL A 88 4.42 -15.88 -9.17
C VAL A 88 3.19 -16.42 -8.43
N PRO A 89 2.77 -17.68 -8.68
CA PRO A 89 1.68 -18.28 -7.94
C PRO A 89 2.11 -18.56 -6.49
N TYR A 90 1.18 -18.36 -5.54
CA TYR A 90 1.40 -18.86 -4.18
C TYR A 90 1.39 -20.39 -4.18
N LYS A 91 2.35 -21.01 -3.51
CA LYS A 91 2.50 -22.46 -3.37
C LYS A 91 2.73 -22.81 -1.90
N LYS A 92 1.83 -23.60 -1.32
CA LYS A 92 1.91 -24.02 0.08
C LYS A 92 3.03 -25.03 0.37
N GLU A 93 3.61 -25.61 -0.67
CA GLU A 93 4.75 -26.54 -0.60
C GLU A 93 6.09 -25.80 -0.62
N GLU A 94 6.09 -24.53 -0.98
CA GLU A 94 7.28 -23.69 -1.08
C GLU A 94 7.60 -23.07 0.28
N ALA A 95 8.75 -23.42 0.86
CA ALA A 95 9.13 -22.97 2.21
C ALA A 95 9.16 -21.44 2.34
N ALA A 96 9.64 -20.72 1.32
CA ALA A 96 9.69 -19.26 1.32
C ALA A 96 8.29 -18.64 1.35
N HIS A 97 7.31 -19.23 0.66
CA HIS A 97 5.93 -18.75 0.66
C HIS A 97 5.25 -19.01 2.01
N VAL A 98 5.51 -20.17 2.61
CA VAL A 98 5.00 -20.51 3.96
C VAL A 98 5.61 -19.59 5.01
N GLN A 99 6.90 -19.27 4.91
CA GLN A 99 7.56 -18.31 5.79
C GLN A 99 6.95 -16.91 5.68
N LEU A 100 6.66 -16.45 4.47
CA LEU A 100 6.01 -15.17 4.24
C LEU A 100 4.59 -15.16 4.83
N LEU A 101 3.83 -16.24 4.68
CA LEU A 101 2.52 -16.41 5.33
C LEU A 101 2.66 -16.34 6.86
N GLY A 102 3.69 -16.97 7.41
CA GLY A 102 4.03 -16.89 8.83
C GLY A 102 4.33 -15.46 9.28
N SER A 103 5.02 -14.68 8.45
CA SER A 103 5.29 -13.25 8.76
C SER A 103 4.00 -12.43 8.87
N LEU A 104 3.00 -12.71 8.03
CA LEU A 104 1.69 -12.05 8.13
C LEU A 104 0.96 -12.45 9.41
N TRP A 105 0.96 -13.75 9.75
CA TRP A 105 0.41 -14.26 10.99
C TRP A 105 1.01 -13.58 12.23
N GLU A 106 2.34 -13.57 12.31
CA GLU A 106 3.07 -12.98 13.44
C GLU A 106 2.85 -11.46 13.53
N ALA A 107 2.79 -10.76 12.39
CA ALA A 107 2.49 -9.33 12.36
C ALA A 107 1.10 -9.04 12.90
N HIS A 108 0.08 -9.79 12.46
CA HIS A 108 -1.29 -9.62 12.95
C HIS A 108 -1.40 -9.86 14.45
N HIS A 109 -0.91 -10.99 14.93
CA HIS A 109 -1.01 -11.35 16.35
C HIS A 109 -0.26 -10.38 17.26
N ARG A 110 0.91 -9.89 16.83
CA ARG A 110 1.65 -8.85 17.56
C ARG A 110 0.84 -7.56 17.68
N LEU A 111 0.13 -7.16 16.63
CA LEU A 111 -0.63 -5.92 16.61
C LEU A 111 -1.91 -5.99 17.44
N PHE A 112 -2.58 -7.14 17.48
CA PHE A 112 -3.86 -7.29 18.16
C PHE A 112 -3.75 -7.77 19.61
N PHE A 113 -2.83 -8.67 19.89
CA PHE A 113 -2.76 -9.32 21.21
C PHE A 113 -1.66 -8.77 22.11
N HIS A 114 -0.84 -7.79 21.61
CA HIS A 114 0.30 -7.22 22.32
C HIS A 114 1.25 -8.29 22.94
N GLN A 115 1.21 -9.49 22.42
CA GLN A 115 2.06 -10.60 22.84
C GLN A 115 3.28 -10.65 21.94
N ASP A 116 4.44 -10.60 22.56
CA ASP A 116 5.72 -10.44 21.87
C ASP A 116 6.10 -11.55 20.89
N LYS A 117 5.37 -12.63 20.78
CA LYS A 117 5.41 -13.59 19.67
C LYS A 117 4.44 -14.75 19.91
N ILE A 118 3.40 -14.87 19.10
CA ILE A 118 2.83 -16.19 18.81
C ILE A 118 3.57 -16.68 17.55
N PRO A 119 4.59 -17.54 17.68
CA PRO A 119 5.37 -17.99 16.53
C PRO A 119 4.47 -18.78 15.59
N PHE A 120 4.62 -18.53 14.30
CA PHE A 120 3.90 -19.30 13.29
C PHE A 120 4.47 -20.74 13.23
N VAL A 121 3.61 -21.72 13.46
CA VAL A 121 3.90 -23.14 13.26
C VAL A 121 3.02 -23.67 12.14
N ALA A 122 3.59 -23.95 10.98
CA ALA A 122 2.82 -24.30 9.77
C ALA A 122 1.84 -25.47 10.00
N ALA A 123 2.24 -26.51 10.74
CA ALA A 123 1.40 -27.65 11.03
C ALA A 123 0.14 -27.31 11.86
N GLN A 124 0.14 -26.20 12.57
CA GLN A 124 -0.95 -25.75 13.45
C GLN A 124 -1.71 -24.57 12.88
N HIS A 125 -1.00 -23.64 12.22
CA HIS A 125 -1.51 -22.33 11.88
C HIS A 125 -1.73 -22.12 10.38
N ALA A 126 -1.23 -23.02 9.50
CA ALA A 126 -1.48 -22.87 8.05
C ALA A 126 -2.98 -22.99 7.71
N VAL A 127 -3.76 -23.72 8.52
CA VAL A 127 -5.23 -23.77 8.47
C VAL A 127 -5.74 -23.46 9.87
N HIS A 128 -6.22 -22.23 10.09
CA HIS A 128 -6.67 -21.77 11.39
C HIS A 128 -7.81 -20.76 11.26
N VAL A 129 -8.69 -20.70 12.26
CA VAL A 129 -9.86 -19.80 12.25
C VAL A 129 -9.45 -18.30 12.24
N ASP A 130 -8.34 -17.95 12.84
CA ASP A 130 -7.86 -16.56 12.95
C ASP A 130 -7.58 -15.92 11.58
N TRP A 131 -7.37 -16.72 10.50
CA TRP A 131 -7.27 -16.17 9.15
C TRP A 131 -8.56 -15.45 8.74
N LYS A 132 -9.71 -15.89 9.23
CA LYS A 132 -10.98 -15.21 8.96
C LYS A 132 -11.08 -13.86 9.66
N GLU A 133 -10.43 -13.68 10.81
CA GLU A 133 -10.35 -12.39 11.50
C GLU A 133 -9.54 -11.35 10.70
N MET A 134 -8.58 -11.82 9.89
CA MET A 134 -7.86 -10.98 8.94
C MET A 134 -8.66 -10.70 7.65
N GLY A 135 -9.87 -11.24 7.51
CA GLY A 135 -10.73 -11.05 6.35
C GLY A 135 -10.48 -12.03 5.19
N PHE A 136 -9.83 -13.17 5.42
CA PHE A 136 -9.79 -14.27 4.46
C PHE A 136 -11.14 -14.97 4.38
N GLN A 137 -11.48 -15.53 3.21
CA GLN A 137 -12.76 -16.20 2.98
C GLN A 137 -12.86 -17.53 3.73
N ALA A 138 -11.74 -18.22 3.90
CA ALA A 138 -11.66 -19.52 4.56
C ALA A 138 -10.59 -19.56 5.66
N SER A 139 -10.59 -20.64 6.44
CA SER A 139 -9.54 -20.92 7.42
C SER A 139 -8.21 -21.34 6.79
N ASP A 140 -8.19 -21.66 5.49
CA ASP A 140 -6.99 -21.91 4.67
C ASP A 140 -6.79 -20.73 3.72
N PRO A 141 -5.89 -19.79 4.04
CA PRO A 141 -5.65 -18.59 3.22
C PRO A 141 -5.04 -18.93 1.84
N SER A 142 -4.45 -20.11 1.68
CA SER A 142 -3.81 -20.51 0.42
C SER A 142 -4.80 -20.54 -0.75
N THR A 143 -6.08 -20.76 -0.46
CA THR A 143 -7.14 -20.81 -1.47
C THR A 143 -7.46 -19.43 -2.03
N ASP A 144 -7.27 -18.37 -1.26
CA ASP A 144 -7.59 -16.99 -1.63
C ASP A 144 -6.50 -16.42 -2.55
N PHE A 145 -5.24 -16.87 -2.41
CA PHE A 145 -4.12 -16.40 -3.24
C PHE A 145 -4.13 -16.93 -4.68
N ARG A 146 -5.09 -17.75 -5.09
CA ARG A 146 -5.17 -18.27 -6.47
C ARG A 146 -5.24 -17.17 -7.54
N GLY A 147 -5.88 -16.03 -7.22
CA GLY A 147 -5.99 -14.88 -8.12
C GLY A 147 -4.75 -13.98 -8.10
N GLY A 148 -4.43 -13.44 -6.93
CA GLY A 148 -3.38 -12.43 -6.73
C GLY A 148 -1.97 -13.00 -6.56
N GLY A 149 -1.84 -14.32 -6.36
CA GLY A 149 -0.55 -14.99 -6.21
C GLY A 149 0.26 -14.53 -5.01
N LEU A 150 1.58 -14.70 -5.12
CA LEU A 150 2.52 -14.32 -4.07
C LEU A 150 2.53 -12.81 -3.81
N LEU A 151 2.33 -12.00 -4.86
CA LEU A 151 2.30 -10.54 -4.72
C LEU A 151 1.23 -10.09 -3.73
N SER A 152 0.03 -10.65 -3.75
CA SER A 152 -1.03 -10.24 -2.83
C SER A 152 -0.70 -10.56 -1.37
N LEU A 153 0.02 -11.65 -1.10
CA LEU A 153 0.54 -11.94 0.24
C LEU A 153 1.64 -10.94 0.63
N GLN A 154 2.57 -10.62 -0.29
CA GLN A 154 3.62 -9.61 -0.05
C GLN A 154 3.02 -8.24 0.28
N GLN A 155 1.97 -7.85 -0.42
CA GLN A 155 1.28 -6.58 -0.22
C GLN A 155 0.51 -6.53 1.12
N LEU A 156 -0.12 -7.62 1.54
CA LEU A 156 -0.72 -7.72 2.87
C LEU A 156 0.35 -7.62 3.98
N CYS A 157 1.49 -8.30 3.82
CA CYS A 157 2.62 -8.19 4.74
C CYS A 157 3.16 -6.75 4.77
N TYR A 158 3.27 -6.10 3.61
CA TYR A 158 3.71 -4.72 3.51
C TYR A 158 2.80 -3.78 4.31
N LEU A 159 1.49 -3.89 4.13
CA LEU A 159 0.51 -3.10 4.89
C LEU A 159 0.65 -3.32 6.40
N ALA A 160 0.70 -4.58 6.85
CA ALA A 160 0.81 -4.90 8.28
C ALA A 160 2.11 -4.38 8.90
N THR A 161 3.19 -4.30 8.12
CA THR A 161 4.52 -3.89 8.59
C THR A 161 4.71 -2.38 8.56
N HIS A 162 4.32 -1.72 7.45
CA HIS A 162 4.58 -0.30 7.22
C HIS A 162 3.44 0.60 7.69
N TYR A 163 2.21 0.06 7.75
CA TYR A 163 1.00 0.78 8.15
C TYR A 163 0.24 0.04 9.26
N PRO A 164 0.89 -0.24 10.41
CA PRO A 164 0.28 -1.03 11.49
C PRO A 164 -1.03 -0.43 12.01
N THR A 165 -1.13 0.89 12.09
CA THR A 165 -2.36 1.58 12.50
C THR A 165 -3.49 1.39 11.49
N ALA A 166 -3.20 1.40 10.19
CA ALA A 166 -4.20 1.12 9.15
C ALA A 166 -4.64 -0.34 9.22
N TRP A 167 -3.68 -1.27 9.36
CA TRP A 167 -3.97 -2.69 9.55
C TRP A 167 -4.93 -2.95 10.70
N THR A 168 -4.64 -2.40 11.90
CA THR A 168 -5.49 -2.61 13.10
C THR A 168 -6.88 -2.00 12.98
N LYS A 169 -7.04 -0.93 12.21
CA LYS A 169 -8.36 -0.34 11.94
C LYS A 169 -9.20 -1.18 10.97
N MET A 170 -8.55 -1.89 10.04
CA MET A 170 -9.21 -2.63 8.96
C MET A 170 -9.49 -4.08 9.35
N ALA A 171 -8.58 -4.73 10.07
CA ALA A 171 -8.72 -6.13 10.47
C ALA A 171 -9.59 -6.26 11.74
N GLY A 172 -10.13 -7.46 11.97
CA GLY A 172 -10.90 -7.79 13.17
C GLY A 172 -12.32 -7.21 13.22
N GLY A 173 -12.79 -6.57 12.14
CA GLY A 173 -14.13 -6.01 11.99
C GLY A 173 -14.95 -6.67 10.90
N ASP A 174 -15.94 -5.92 10.40
CA ASP A 174 -16.82 -6.32 9.31
C ASP A 174 -16.20 -6.16 7.91
N PHE A 175 -15.03 -5.53 7.82
CA PHE A 175 -14.31 -5.33 6.56
C PHE A 175 -13.46 -6.55 6.21
N LEU A 176 -13.69 -7.11 5.02
CA LEU A 176 -12.95 -8.28 4.54
C LEU A 176 -11.56 -7.89 4.02
N LEU A 177 -10.67 -7.49 4.92
CA LEU A 177 -9.37 -6.90 4.61
C LEU A 177 -8.56 -7.74 3.62
N ALA A 178 -8.33 -9.03 3.90
CA ALA A 178 -7.51 -9.88 3.04
C ALA A 178 -8.14 -10.07 1.66
N ALA A 179 -9.45 -10.33 1.59
CA ALA A 179 -10.16 -10.48 0.33
C ALA A 179 -10.14 -9.17 -0.49
N ALA A 180 -10.36 -8.02 0.15
CA ALA A 180 -10.25 -6.70 -0.46
C ALA A 180 -8.84 -6.47 -1.03
N GLY A 181 -7.81 -6.73 -0.23
CA GLY A 181 -6.43 -6.56 -0.61
C GLY A 181 -6.03 -7.44 -1.81
N ILE A 182 -6.42 -8.70 -1.82
CA ILE A 182 -6.17 -9.61 -2.95
C ILE A 182 -6.84 -9.09 -4.23
N ASN A 183 -8.07 -8.61 -4.15
CA ASN A 183 -8.77 -8.01 -5.30
C ASN A 183 -8.06 -6.75 -5.82
N ILE A 184 -7.56 -5.90 -4.93
CA ILE A 184 -6.78 -4.70 -5.31
C ILE A 184 -5.47 -5.11 -6.00
N SER A 185 -4.74 -6.10 -5.47
CA SER A 185 -3.54 -6.63 -6.13
C SER A 185 -3.83 -7.06 -7.56
N MET A 186 -4.90 -7.82 -7.75
CA MET A 186 -5.35 -8.28 -9.07
C MET A 186 -5.72 -7.10 -9.99
N ARG A 187 -6.39 -6.07 -9.44
CA ARG A 187 -6.76 -4.87 -10.19
C ARG A 187 -5.53 -4.12 -10.70
N LEU A 188 -4.52 -3.90 -9.83
CA LEU A 188 -3.30 -3.20 -10.20
C LEU A 188 -2.50 -3.94 -11.27
N ILE A 189 -2.37 -5.26 -11.16
CA ILE A 189 -1.70 -6.09 -12.17
C ILE A 189 -2.46 -6.06 -13.51
N THR A 190 -3.78 -6.10 -13.47
CA THR A 190 -4.61 -6.00 -14.67
C THR A 190 -4.55 -4.60 -15.29
N LEU A 191 -4.56 -3.55 -14.49
CA LEU A 191 -4.42 -2.17 -14.95
C LEU A 191 -3.08 -1.96 -15.67
N LEU A 192 -1.98 -2.47 -15.10
CA LEU A 192 -0.66 -2.41 -15.72
C LEU A 192 -0.53 -3.29 -16.97
N GLY A 193 -1.45 -4.23 -17.20
CA GLY A 193 -1.38 -5.19 -18.30
C GLY A 193 -0.32 -6.28 -18.08
N LEU A 194 0.07 -6.54 -16.83
CA LEU A 194 1.12 -7.50 -16.46
C LEU A 194 0.56 -8.91 -16.18
N ASN A 195 -0.74 -9.12 -16.29
CA ASN A 195 -1.37 -10.41 -16.04
C ASN A 195 -1.08 -11.37 -17.20
N THR A 196 -0.19 -12.33 -16.98
CA THR A 196 0.16 -13.39 -17.95
C THR A 196 -0.55 -14.71 -17.66
N ARG A 197 -1.26 -14.83 -16.54
CA ARG A 197 -1.97 -16.06 -16.16
C ARG A 197 -3.24 -16.20 -16.98
N LYS A 198 -3.29 -17.24 -17.82
CA LYS A 198 -4.43 -17.53 -18.68
C LYS A 198 -5.74 -17.82 -17.93
N ASN A 199 -5.70 -18.12 -16.64
CA ASN A 199 -6.81 -18.61 -15.84
C ASN A 199 -7.44 -17.58 -14.89
N VAL A 200 -6.85 -16.41 -14.73
CA VAL A 200 -7.45 -15.36 -13.91
C VAL A 200 -8.22 -14.46 -14.85
N LEU A 201 -9.52 -14.71 -14.92
CA LEU A 201 -10.52 -13.86 -15.57
C LEU A 201 -9.91 -13.04 -16.71
N ASN A 202 -10.01 -13.55 -17.94
CA ASN A 202 -9.66 -12.84 -19.17
C ASN A 202 -10.48 -11.55 -19.38
N ALA A 203 -10.92 -10.93 -18.31
CA ALA A 203 -11.49 -9.61 -18.31
C ALA A 203 -10.35 -8.61 -18.52
N GLN A 204 -9.86 -8.52 -19.76
CA GLN A 204 -9.25 -7.28 -20.19
C GLN A 204 -10.25 -6.19 -19.84
N LEU A 205 -9.88 -5.33 -18.91
CA LEU A 205 -10.71 -4.18 -18.59
C LEU A 205 -10.97 -3.43 -19.90
N PRO A 206 -12.24 -3.09 -20.19
CA PRO A 206 -12.52 -2.34 -21.39
C PRO A 206 -11.68 -1.06 -21.41
N PRO A 207 -11.07 -0.72 -22.53
CA PRO A 207 -10.22 0.46 -22.63
C PRO A 207 -11.11 1.70 -22.52
N THR A 208 -10.97 2.45 -21.42
CA THR A 208 -11.49 3.81 -21.29
C THR A 208 -10.32 4.78 -21.29
N TYR A 209 -10.57 6.05 -21.52
CA TYR A 209 -9.53 7.07 -21.52
C TYR A 209 -8.85 7.14 -20.13
N THR A 210 -9.64 7.13 -19.07
CA THR A 210 -9.14 7.10 -17.68
C THR A 210 -8.24 5.90 -17.42
N ARG A 211 -8.65 4.69 -17.78
CA ARG A 211 -7.85 3.48 -17.54
C ARG A 211 -6.53 3.48 -18.29
N VAL A 212 -6.56 3.88 -19.56
CA VAL A 212 -5.33 3.95 -20.35
C VAL A 212 -4.38 5.01 -19.79
N THR A 213 -4.89 6.18 -19.41
CA THR A 213 -4.11 7.24 -18.79
C THR A 213 -3.58 6.80 -17.41
N ALA A 214 -4.41 6.18 -16.57
CA ALA A 214 -4.01 5.67 -15.26
C ALA A 214 -2.92 4.60 -15.38
N ARG A 215 -3.00 3.71 -16.38
CA ARG A 215 -1.95 2.73 -16.68
C ARG A 215 -0.62 3.42 -16.97
N VAL A 216 -0.62 4.39 -17.85
CA VAL A 216 0.58 5.12 -18.24
C VAL A 216 1.15 5.89 -17.06
N GLN A 217 0.29 6.56 -16.31
CA GLN A 217 0.70 7.33 -15.14
C GLN A 217 1.28 6.42 -14.05
N LEU A 218 0.60 5.31 -13.74
CA LEU A 218 1.11 4.32 -12.80
C LEU A 218 2.45 3.75 -13.28
N GLY A 219 2.55 3.33 -14.54
CA GLY A 219 3.79 2.82 -15.12
C GLY A 219 4.92 3.84 -15.04
N THR A 220 4.64 5.11 -15.29
CA THR A 220 5.60 6.21 -15.13
C THR A 220 6.05 6.34 -13.68
N CYS A 221 5.11 6.43 -12.72
CA CYS A 221 5.44 6.52 -11.30
C CYS A 221 6.29 5.34 -10.80
N LEU A 222 6.05 4.12 -11.31
CA LEU A 222 6.80 2.94 -10.91
C LEU A 222 8.23 2.91 -11.47
N THR A 223 8.43 3.47 -12.67
CA THR A 223 9.69 3.36 -13.42
C THR A 223 10.51 4.65 -13.46
N ASP A 224 10.01 5.74 -12.88
CA ASP A 224 10.78 6.96 -12.73
C ASP A 224 12.07 6.71 -11.94
N PRO A 225 13.15 7.46 -12.22
CA PRO A 225 14.39 7.32 -11.47
C PRO A 225 14.16 7.41 -9.95
N PRO A 226 14.89 6.61 -9.14
CA PRO A 226 14.79 6.68 -7.70
C PRO A 226 15.11 8.09 -7.18
N LEU A 227 14.35 8.54 -6.19
CA LEU A 227 14.68 9.77 -5.46
C LEU A 227 15.92 9.51 -4.57
N GLU A 228 16.66 10.58 -4.23
CA GLU A 228 17.81 10.47 -3.32
C GLU A 228 17.46 9.86 -1.96
N SER A 229 16.20 10.00 -1.53
CA SER A 229 15.66 9.40 -0.31
C SER A 229 15.36 7.90 -0.42
N GLU A 230 15.34 7.35 -1.65
CA GLU A 230 15.07 5.94 -1.92
C GLU A 230 16.38 5.16 -1.94
N ASN A 231 16.79 4.71 -0.76
CA ASN A 231 18.07 4.02 -0.56
C ASN A 231 18.01 2.52 -0.95
N GLU A 232 17.48 2.22 -2.13
CA GLU A 232 17.37 0.86 -2.63
C GLU A 232 18.35 0.59 -3.79
N ASN A 233 19.02 -0.55 -3.72
CA ASN A 233 20.08 -0.93 -4.66
C ASN A 233 19.58 -1.42 -6.02
N SER A 234 18.27 -1.52 -6.24
CA SER A 234 17.66 -2.08 -7.45
C SER A 234 16.45 -1.27 -7.91
N LYS A 235 16.39 -0.95 -9.19
CA LYS A 235 15.22 -0.30 -9.82
C LYS A 235 13.95 -1.13 -9.62
N ASP A 236 14.06 -2.46 -9.64
CA ASP A 236 12.93 -3.38 -9.45
C ASP A 236 12.41 -3.32 -8.01
N ALA A 237 13.28 -3.20 -7.01
CA ALA A 237 12.88 -3.06 -5.61
C ALA A 237 12.16 -1.72 -5.38
N VAL A 238 12.64 -0.63 -5.97
CA VAL A 238 11.96 0.68 -5.93
C VAL A 238 10.58 0.60 -6.57
N ALA A 239 10.46 0.01 -7.76
CA ALA A 239 9.19 -0.11 -8.45
C ALA A 239 8.18 -0.97 -7.66
N LEU A 240 8.64 -2.08 -7.06
CA LEU A 240 7.80 -2.93 -6.22
C LEU A 240 7.33 -2.20 -4.96
N ARG A 241 8.22 -1.46 -4.29
CA ARG A 241 7.86 -0.66 -3.12
C ARG A 241 6.81 0.41 -3.49
N ARG A 242 7.01 1.13 -4.59
CA ARG A 242 6.05 2.12 -5.08
C ARG A 242 4.69 1.50 -5.43
N LEU A 243 4.69 0.29 -6.00
CA LEU A 243 3.45 -0.46 -6.24
C LEU A 243 2.75 -0.84 -4.92
N ASN A 244 3.51 -1.21 -3.90
CA ASN A 244 2.97 -1.49 -2.58
C ASN A 244 2.37 -0.24 -1.92
N GLU A 245 2.99 0.94 -2.11
CA GLU A 245 2.42 2.21 -1.65
C GLU A 245 1.09 2.52 -2.35
N VAL A 246 1.02 2.36 -3.67
CA VAL A 246 -0.22 2.53 -4.43
C VAL A 246 -1.30 1.54 -3.95
N TYR A 247 -0.93 0.29 -3.70
CA TYR A 247 -1.81 -0.72 -3.13
C TYR A 247 -2.40 -0.27 -1.79
N CYS A 248 -1.57 0.24 -0.88
CA CYS A 248 -2.03 0.73 0.42
C CYS A 248 -3.02 1.89 0.26
N VAL A 249 -2.77 2.82 -0.67
CA VAL A 249 -3.70 3.93 -0.95
C VAL A 249 -5.06 3.43 -1.44
N TYR A 250 -5.09 2.48 -2.37
CA TYR A 250 -6.34 1.88 -2.84
C TYR A 250 -7.12 1.23 -1.70
N LEU A 251 -6.42 0.51 -0.82
CA LEU A 251 -7.06 -0.21 0.28
C LEU A 251 -7.60 0.74 1.35
N GLU A 252 -6.85 1.78 1.70
CA GLU A 252 -7.29 2.83 2.63
C GLU A 252 -8.49 3.60 2.07
N LEU A 253 -8.49 3.90 0.76
CA LEU A 253 -9.62 4.54 0.08
C LEU A 253 -10.87 3.66 0.13
N LEU A 254 -10.74 2.36 -0.20
CA LEU A 254 -11.84 1.40 -0.13
C LEU A 254 -12.39 1.28 1.29
N PHE A 255 -11.51 1.19 2.29
CA PHE A 255 -11.93 1.11 3.68
C PHE A 255 -12.68 2.37 4.12
N ARG A 256 -12.22 3.55 3.71
CA ARG A 256 -12.93 4.81 3.99
C ARG A 256 -14.32 4.82 3.39
N GLU A 257 -14.49 4.35 2.16
CA GLU A 257 -15.80 4.27 1.53
C GLU A 257 -16.69 3.18 2.17
N TRP A 258 -16.09 2.04 2.58
CA TRP A 258 -16.78 1.02 3.37
C TRP A 258 -17.34 1.59 4.66
N GLN A 259 -16.56 2.39 5.39
CA GLN A 259 -17.02 3.01 6.66
C GLN A 259 -18.19 3.99 6.47
N LYS A 260 -18.33 4.58 5.28
CA LYS A 260 -19.45 5.48 4.94
C LYS A 260 -20.68 4.74 4.44
N SER A 261 -20.52 3.50 3.99
CA SER A 261 -21.57 2.66 3.42
C SER A 261 -22.46 2.03 4.50
N ASP A 262 -23.52 1.34 4.08
CA ASP A 262 -24.36 0.49 4.94
C ASP A 262 -23.67 -0.80 5.41
N LYS A 263 -22.42 -1.01 5.01
CA LYS A 263 -21.59 -2.19 5.33
C LYS A 263 -22.25 -3.53 4.93
N ASN A 264 -23.03 -3.48 3.86
CA ASN A 264 -23.67 -4.67 3.32
C ASN A 264 -22.74 -5.40 2.39
N ILE A 265 -22.44 -6.67 2.71
CA ILE A 265 -21.54 -7.52 1.91
C ILE A 265 -22.04 -7.73 0.48
N LEU A 266 -23.35 -7.65 0.24
CA LEU A 266 -23.92 -7.80 -1.10
C LEU A 266 -23.59 -6.60 -2.01
N THR A 267 -23.35 -5.43 -1.44
CA THR A 267 -22.97 -4.21 -2.16
C THR A 267 -21.44 -4.01 -2.23
N PHE A 268 -20.67 -4.87 -1.58
CA PHE A 268 -19.20 -4.75 -1.52
C PHE A 268 -18.55 -4.70 -2.89
N ASN A 269 -18.97 -5.54 -3.84
CA ASN A 269 -18.42 -5.54 -5.19
C ASN A 269 -18.69 -4.24 -5.94
N THR A 270 -19.86 -3.63 -5.75
CA THR A 270 -20.19 -2.31 -6.35
C THR A 270 -19.24 -1.26 -5.77
N LEU A 271 -19.11 -1.22 -4.45
CA LEU A 271 -18.21 -0.28 -3.76
C LEU A 271 -16.75 -0.46 -4.20
N LEU A 272 -16.31 -1.70 -4.37
CA LEU A 272 -14.98 -2.02 -4.87
C LEU A 272 -14.74 -1.45 -6.27
N MET A 273 -15.72 -1.60 -7.18
CA MET A 273 -15.63 -1.07 -8.55
C MET A 273 -15.63 0.46 -8.58
N GLU A 274 -16.48 1.10 -7.80
CA GLU A 274 -16.53 2.57 -7.66
C GLU A 274 -15.21 3.12 -7.10
N THR A 275 -14.65 2.44 -6.11
CA THR A 275 -13.32 2.79 -5.54
C THR A 275 -12.22 2.68 -6.58
N TYR A 276 -12.25 1.64 -7.44
CA TYR A 276 -11.26 1.50 -8.51
C TYR A 276 -11.34 2.65 -9.50
N GLU A 277 -12.54 3.00 -9.93
CA GLU A 277 -12.74 4.10 -10.89
C GLU A 277 -12.28 5.44 -10.31
N GLU A 278 -12.59 5.69 -9.05
CA GLU A 278 -12.15 6.91 -8.37
C GLU A 278 -10.63 6.95 -8.20
N ALA A 279 -10.03 5.87 -7.73
CA ALA A 279 -8.58 5.78 -7.58
C ALA A 279 -7.85 5.97 -8.92
N GLU A 280 -8.37 5.40 -10.01
CA GLU A 280 -7.82 5.57 -11.35
C GLU A 280 -7.92 7.02 -11.85
N ARG A 281 -9.04 7.73 -11.58
CA ARG A 281 -9.16 9.18 -11.88
C ARG A 281 -8.13 10.00 -11.11
N LEU A 282 -7.96 9.73 -9.81
CA LEU A 282 -6.98 10.42 -8.99
C LEU A 282 -5.55 10.11 -9.44
N LEU A 283 -5.27 8.87 -9.82
CA LEU A 283 -3.98 8.45 -10.34
C LEU A 283 -3.61 9.20 -11.64
N CYS A 284 -4.60 9.45 -12.52
CA CYS A 284 -4.39 10.27 -13.72
C CYS A 284 -3.93 11.70 -13.42
N LEU A 285 -4.26 12.22 -12.24
CA LEU A 285 -3.94 13.58 -11.80
C LEU A 285 -2.67 13.66 -10.94
N ALA A 286 -2.12 12.51 -10.56
CA ALA A 286 -1.00 12.43 -9.63
C ALA A 286 0.34 12.29 -10.36
N PRO A 287 1.26 13.23 -10.26
CA PRO A 287 2.58 13.14 -10.87
C PRO A 287 3.52 12.15 -10.16
N SER A 288 3.21 11.74 -8.93
CA SER A 288 3.99 10.77 -8.15
C SER A 288 3.11 9.95 -7.23
N VAL A 289 3.67 8.88 -6.63
CA VAL A 289 2.97 8.04 -5.67
C VAL A 289 2.59 8.81 -4.41
N GLU A 290 3.48 9.69 -3.93
CA GLU A 290 3.23 10.56 -2.77
C GLU A 290 2.07 11.51 -3.05
N GLN A 291 2.05 12.12 -4.24
CA GLN A 291 0.95 13.00 -4.63
C GLN A 291 -0.36 12.24 -4.80
N PHE A 292 -0.31 11.00 -5.29
CA PHE A 292 -1.50 10.14 -5.34
C PHE A 292 -2.08 9.87 -3.94
N ARG A 293 -1.22 9.60 -2.94
CA ARG A 293 -1.64 9.43 -1.54
C ARG A 293 -2.34 10.67 -1.01
N VAL A 294 -1.76 11.86 -1.23
CA VAL A 294 -2.35 13.14 -0.82
C VAL A 294 -3.71 13.36 -1.47
N LEU A 295 -3.81 13.17 -2.79
CA LEU A 295 -5.06 13.32 -3.54
C LEU A 295 -6.15 12.36 -3.08
N ALA A 296 -5.79 11.15 -2.68
CA ALA A 296 -6.74 10.12 -2.32
C ALA A 296 -7.20 10.19 -0.86
N LEU A 297 -6.31 10.55 0.07
CA LEU A 297 -6.53 10.33 1.50
C LEU A 297 -6.62 11.62 2.33
N GLU A 298 -6.07 12.74 1.86
CA GLU A 298 -5.98 14.00 2.62
C GLU A 298 -7.03 15.05 2.21
N GLN A 299 -8.13 14.64 1.57
CA GLN A 299 -9.24 15.52 1.18
C GLN A 299 -10.31 15.63 2.26
#